data_2422ae7907812809ff18e2ecdf550724
#
_entry.id   2422ae7907812809ff18e2ecdf550724
#
_cell.length_a   1.000
_cell.length_b   1.000
_cell.length_c   1.000
_cell.angle_alpha   90.00
_cell.angle_beta   90.00
_cell.angle_gamma   90.00
#
_symmetry.space_group_name_H-M   'P 1'
#
loop_
_entity.id
_entity.type
_entity.pdbx_description
1 polymer ?
#
loop_
_entity_poly.entity_id
_entity_poly.type
_entity_poly.pdbx_seq_one_letter_code
_entity_poly.pdbx_strand_id
1 'polypeptide(L)'
;MKKSLFYLLGFIFFVSCSENDGITAPPPPSSAVNMTEMCCVGNVVYGLLSQYDASWNQFITHSSYNTITGEVLSPWITDGTEVGSPYKLMSAGEYVCISASDYVNDGDVYIFSTDGVLYDSFAAGVGPRRAVCSGDYIYVLNEGLWNANNSSLTRYCLADASVEKDCFLAANGKGIGDTANDICIYGSKMYIAVSGENVIWVTDKDARILQQINTEGQPRYLACSGGNVYATYHDGYVARIDTTAMCVDAKVAVGRNPEQLCEYGGRLFVANSGGLGYNSELGYDHTVSVVDVETFTEITKIDVALNPANILAADNGFIYLVSFGDYGLVPNTFQRINPYNYEVTVLSE
;
A
#
# COMPACT_ATOMS: atom_id res chain seq x y z
N MET A 1 24.98 23.18 -7.94
CA MET A 1 24.52 21.87 -7.44
C MET A 1 23.22 22.12 -6.68
N LYS A 2 22.08 21.91 -7.36
CA LYS A 2 20.74 22.06 -6.75
C LYS A 2 20.36 20.69 -6.21
N LYS A 3 20.23 20.54 -4.90
CA LYS A 3 19.68 19.33 -4.26
C LYS A 3 18.18 19.32 -4.51
N SER A 4 17.71 18.36 -5.27
CA SER A 4 16.27 18.08 -5.41
C SER A 4 15.78 17.52 -4.09
N LEU A 5 14.88 18.24 -3.45
CA LEU A 5 14.22 17.86 -2.22
C LEU A 5 12.98 17.01 -2.61
N PHE A 6 13.07 15.70 -2.52
CA PHE A 6 11.92 14.82 -2.69
C PHE A 6 11.19 14.74 -1.34
N TYR A 7 10.06 15.42 -1.24
CA TYR A 7 9.13 15.23 -0.13
C TYR A 7 8.16 14.13 -0.47
N LEU A 8 8.20 13.05 0.29
CA LEU A 8 7.06 12.12 0.39
C LEU A 8 6.08 12.77 1.36
N LEU A 9 5.11 13.49 0.82
CA LEU A 9 4.12 14.22 1.59
C LEU A 9 2.93 13.33 1.90
N GLY A 10 2.83 12.97 3.20
CA GLY A 10 1.51 13.01 3.80
C GLY A 10 1.08 14.48 3.77
N PHE A 11 0.13 14.83 2.91
CA PHE A 11 -0.27 16.22 2.73
C PHE A 11 -1.04 16.72 3.94
N ILE A 12 -0.37 17.46 4.82
CA ILE A 12 -1.02 18.49 5.62
C ILE A 12 -0.95 19.76 4.78
N PHE A 13 -2.06 20.17 4.17
CA PHE A 13 -2.20 21.49 3.60
C PHE A 13 -2.20 22.52 4.72
N PHE A 14 -1.06 23.14 5.01
CA PHE A 14 -1.07 24.46 5.61
C PHE A 14 -1.39 25.48 4.53
N VAL A 15 -2.65 25.87 4.41
CA VAL A 15 -3.01 27.10 3.72
C VAL A 15 -2.56 28.23 4.62
N SER A 16 -1.41 28.82 4.30
CA SER A 16 -1.04 30.14 4.81
C SER A 16 -2.01 31.14 4.17
N CYS A 17 -3.05 31.52 4.90
CA CYS A 17 -3.88 32.66 4.54
C CYS A 17 -3.03 33.95 4.63
N SER A 18 -2.63 34.49 3.46
CA SER A 18 -2.40 35.93 3.35
C SER A 18 -3.77 36.58 3.22
N GLU A 19 -4.11 37.49 4.10
CA GLU A 19 -5.33 38.30 4.04
C GLU A 19 -5.43 39.07 2.73
N ASN A 20 -6.66 39.09 2.16
CA ASN A 20 -7.16 39.87 1.06
C ASN A 20 -7.00 39.28 -0.35
N ASP A 21 -7.94 38.41 -0.68
CA ASP A 21 -8.72 38.51 -1.93
C ASP A 21 -9.94 37.59 -1.77
N GLY A 22 -11.14 38.12 -1.96
CA GLY A 22 -12.42 37.47 -1.65
C GLY A 22 -12.76 36.25 -2.52
N ILE A 23 -11.84 35.28 -2.61
CA ILE A 23 -12.06 33.95 -3.15
C ILE A 23 -12.49 33.08 -1.98
N THR A 24 -13.79 32.95 -1.80
CA THR A 24 -14.33 31.86 -0.97
C THR A 24 -13.88 30.55 -1.60
N ALA A 25 -13.12 29.74 -0.84
CA ALA A 25 -12.82 28.37 -1.25
C ALA A 25 -14.15 27.67 -1.68
N PRO A 26 -14.15 26.90 -2.77
CA PRO A 26 -15.34 26.16 -3.15
C PRO A 26 -15.77 25.27 -1.97
N PRO A 27 -17.08 25.06 -1.74
CA PRO A 27 -17.52 24.15 -0.70
C PRO A 27 -16.88 22.78 -0.95
N PRO A 28 -16.58 22.00 0.13
CA PRO A 28 -16.07 20.65 -0.04
C PRO A 28 -17.05 19.87 -0.93
N PRO A 29 -16.57 19.00 -1.82
CA PRO A 29 -17.46 18.13 -2.57
C PRO A 29 -18.25 17.30 -1.55
N SER A 30 -19.54 17.57 -1.43
CA SER A 30 -20.41 17.12 -0.35
C SER A 30 -20.73 15.62 -0.37
N SER A 31 -20.02 14.83 -1.20
CA SER A 31 -20.26 13.40 -1.35
C SER A 31 -19.09 12.59 -1.95
N ALA A 32 -17.92 13.17 -2.19
CA ALA A 32 -16.79 12.40 -2.71
C ALA A 32 -16.26 11.49 -1.59
N VAL A 33 -16.43 10.19 -1.76
CA VAL A 33 -15.86 9.17 -0.88
C VAL A 33 -14.41 8.98 -1.30
N ASN A 34 -13.49 9.73 -0.70
CA ASN A 34 -12.07 9.65 -0.99
C ASN A 34 -11.44 8.44 -0.31
N MET A 35 -11.51 7.27 -0.94
CA MET A 35 -10.82 6.08 -0.46
C MET A 35 -9.30 6.30 -0.60
N THR A 36 -8.58 6.19 0.51
CA THR A 36 -7.12 6.43 0.56
C THR A 36 -6.32 5.14 0.71
N GLU A 37 -6.91 4.12 1.31
CA GLU A 37 -6.30 2.81 1.49
C GLU A 37 -7.33 1.73 1.27
N MET A 38 -6.91 0.58 0.75
CA MET A 38 -7.75 -0.61 0.69
C MET A 38 -6.96 -1.89 0.97
N CYS A 39 -7.64 -2.87 1.54
CA CYS A 39 -7.19 -4.25 1.59
C CYS A 39 -8.35 -5.20 1.31
N CYS A 40 -8.06 -6.48 1.13
CA CYS A 40 -9.08 -7.49 0.89
C CYS A 40 -8.84 -8.69 1.80
N VAL A 41 -9.93 -9.21 2.38
CA VAL A 41 -9.95 -10.50 3.07
C VAL A 41 -11.15 -11.28 2.53
N GLY A 42 -10.89 -12.40 1.90
CA GLY A 42 -11.93 -13.19 1.21
C GLY A 42 -12.63 -12.38 0.12
N ASN A 43 -13.96 -12.30 0.22
CA ASN A 43 -14.79 -11.56 -0.72
C ASN A 43 -15.16 -10.14 -0.26
N VAL A 44 -14.42 -9.58 0.69
CA VAL A 44 -14.71 -8.24 1.21
C VAL A 44 -13.50 -7.33 1.02
N VAL A 45 -13.71 -6.21 0.32
CA VAL A 45 -12.76 -5.11 0.22
C VAL A 45 -13.07 -4.12 1.33
N TYR A 46 -12.07 -3.82 2.14
CA TYR A 46 -12.12 -2.82 3.20
C TYR A 46 -11.43 -1.55 2.74
N GLY A 47 -11.93 -0.39 3.15
CA GLY A 47 -11.41 0.91 2.76
C GLY A 47 -11.29 1.88 3.93
N LEU A 48 -10.23 2.68 3.97
CA LEU A 48 -10.17 3.93 4.72
C LEU A 48 -10.61 5.07 3.81
N LEU A 49 -11.48 5.93 4.34
CA LEU A 49 -12.11 7.01 3.61
C LEU A 49 -11.73 8.34 4.25
N SER A 50 -11.06 9.21 3.51
CA SER A 50 -10.80 10.58 3.93
C SER A 50 -11.98 11.47 3.58
N GLN A 51 -12.49 12.20 4.56
CA GLN A 51 -13.61 13.12 4.41
C GLN A 51 -13.28 14.46 5.09
N TYR A 52 -14.04 15.50 4.75
CA TYR A 52 -13.94 16.82 5.38
C TYR A 52 -15.31 17.22 5.94
N ASP A 53 -15.32 17.78 7.15
CA ASP A 53 -16.53 18.39 7.70
C ASP A 53 -16.80 19.78 7.08
N ALA A 54 -17.93 20.40 7.46
CA ALA A 54 -18.32 21.73 6.98
C ALA A 54 -17.32 22.85 7.37
N SER A 55 -16.41 22.59 8.29
CA SER A 55 -15.36 23.49 8.76
C SER A 55 -14.00 23.16 8.14
N TRP A 56 -13.95 22.24 7.15
CA TRP A 56 -12.73 21.75 6.49
C TRP A 56 -11.79 20.96 7.41
N ASN A 57 -12.27 20.42 8.53
CA ASN A 57 -11.49 19.49 9.30
C ASN A 57 -11.53 18.12 8.62
N GLN A 58 -10.36 17.56 8.34
CA GLN A 58 -10.23 16.21 7.81
C GLN A 58 -10.52 15.19 8.91
N PHE A 59 -11.28 14.18 8.56
CA PHE A 59 -11.46 12.98 9.38
C PHE A 59 -11.44 11.73 8.51
N ILE A 60 -11.04 10.62 9.11
CA ILE A 60 -10.94 9.35 8.40
C ILE A 60 -12.01 8.41 8.95
N THR A 61 -12.80 7.84 8.06
CA THR A 61 -13.76 6.79 8.35
C THR A 61 -13.34 5.49 7.68
N HIS A 62 -14.12 4.46 7.90
CA HIS A 62 -13.84 3.13 7.34
C HIS A 62 -15.12 2.51 6.78
N SER A 63 -14.96 1.74 5.70
CA SER A 63 -16.06 1.02 5.07
C SER A 63 -15.63 -0.37 4.63
N SER A 64 -16.59 -1.23 4.34
CA SER A 64 -16.38 -2.48 3.65
C SER A 64 -17.34 -2.63 2.48
N TYR A 65 -16.89 -3.32 1.44
CA TYR A 65 -17.66 -3.64 0.24
C TYR A 65 -17.61 -5.13 -0.01
N ASN A 66 -18.75 -5.79 0.07
CA ASN A 66 -18.88 -7.20 -0.26
C ASN A 66 -18.91 -7.36 -1.78
N THR A 67 -17.90 -8.00 -2.34
CA THR A 67 -17.69 -8.12 -3.78
C THR A 67 -18.69 -9.05 -4.48
N ILE A 68 -19.41 -9.89 -3.72
CA ILE A 68 -20.42 -10.82 -4.24
C ILE A 68 -21.81 -10.18 -4.21
N THR A 69 -22.18 -9.56 -3.08
CA THR A 69 -23.55 -9.00 -2.89
C THR A 69 -23.65 -7.54 -3.31
N GLY A 70 -22.53 -6.82 -3.37
CA GLY A 70 -22.50 -5.37 -3.58
C GLY A 70 -22.86 -4.57 -2.34
N GLU A 71 -23.02 -5.22 -1.19
CA GLU A 71 -23.37 -4.56 0.07
C GLU A 71 -22.20 -3.72 0.57
N VAL A 72 -22.52 -2.50 1.04
CA VAL A 72 -21.57 -1.58 1.65
C VAL A 72 -21.94 -1.40 3.12
N LEU A 73 -20.99 -1.59 4.04
CA LEU A 73 -21.11 -1.25 5.45
C LEU A 73 -20.21 -0.05 5.75
N SER A 74 -20.76 1.01 6.30
CA SER A 74 -20.03 2.22 6.71
C SER A 74 -20.67 2.84 7.94
N PRO A 75 -20.02 2.78 9.11
CA PRO A 75 -18.74 2.13 9.41
C PRO A 75 -18.83 0.60 9.43
N TRP A 76 -17.72 -0.12 9.17
CA TRP A 76 -17.68 -1.58 9.26
C TRP A 76 -17.21 -2.09 10.64
N ILE A 77 -16.50 -1.26 11.44
CA ILE A 77 -16.18 -1.59 12.84
C ILE A 77 -17.47 -1.51 13.65
N THR A 78 -17.82 -2.59 14.32
CA THR A 78 -19.16 -2.80 14.92
C THR A 78 -19.18 -2.72 16.45
N ASP A 79 -18.04 -2.84 17.11
CA ASP A 79 -17.90 -2.85 18.57
C ASP A 79 -17.67 -1.47 19.20
N GLY A 80 -17.64 -0.41 18.38
CA GLY A 80 -17.43 0.96 18.84
C GLY A 80 -15.96 1.31 19.10
N THR A 81 -15.01 0.46 18.68
CA THR A 81 -13.58 0.78 18.75
C THR A 81 -13.25 1.98 17.87
N GLU A 82 -12.59 2.97 18.46
CA GLU A 82 -12.08 4.15 17.77
C GLU A 82 -10.58 3.99 17.52
N VAL A 83 -10.15 4.17 16.27
CA VAL A 83 -8.73 4.21 15.89
C VAL A 83 -8.34 5.67 15.72
N GLY A 84 -7.50 6.17 16.64
CA GLY A 84 -6.98 7.55 16.55
C GLY A 84 -5.96 7.67 15.43
N SER A 85 -6.05 8.71 14.58
CA SER A 85 -5.12 8.96 13.47
C SER A 85 -4.87 7.73 12.58
N PRO A 86 -5.92 7.14 11.96
CA PRO A 86 -5.75 5.98 11.10
C PRO A 86 -4.80 6.31 9.94
N TYR A 87 -3.84 5.42 9.69
CA TYR A 87 -2.77 5.65 8.71
C TYR A 87 -2.83 4.68 7.53
N LYS A 88 -2.76 3.38 7.80
CA LYS A 88 -2.77 2.33 6.79
C LYS A 88 -3.81 1.27 7.11
N LEU A 89 -4.36 0.70 6.05
CA LEU A 89 -5.26 -0.45 6.11
C LEU A 89 -4.57 -1.65 5.47
N MET A 90 -4.50 -2.75 6.19
CA MET A 90 -3.71 -3.91 5.83
C MET A 90 -4.51 -5.18 6.06
N SER A 91 -4.25 -6.21 5.27
CA SER A 91 -4.72 -7.58 5.55
C SER A 91 -3.58 -8.42 6.09
N ALA A 92 -3.85 -9.20 7.13
CA ALA A 92 -2.90 -10.14 7.71
C ALA A 92 -3.59 -11.50 7.95
N GLY A 93 -3.50 -12.39 6.96
CA GLY A 93 -4.25 -13.65 6.97
C GLY A 93 -5.76 -13.39 6.91
N GLU A 94 -6.50 -13.83 7.92
CA GLU A 94 -7.95 -13.63 8.06
C GLU A 94 -8.32 -12.33 8.80
N TYR A 95 -7.34 -11.52 9.19
CA TYR A 95 -7.55 -10.29 9.94
C TYR A 95 -7.44 -9.05 9.05
N VAL A 96 -8.17 -8.02 9.46
CA VAL A 96 -8.05 -6.66 8.94
C VAL A 96 -7.30 -5.83 9.98
N CYS A 97 -6.21 -5.21 9.59
CA CYS A 97 -5.40 -4.40 10.48
C CYS A 97 -5.49 -2.92 10.08
N ILE A 98 -5.69 -2.04 11.06
CA ILE A 98 -5.57 -0.60 10.88
C ILE A 98 -4.40 -0.12 11.72
N SER A 99 -3.43 0.55 11.11
CA SER A 99 -2.39 1.24 11.86
C SER A 99 -2.80 2.67 12.18
N ALA A 100 -2.35 3.15 13.33
CA ALA A 100 -2.44 4.54 13.76
C ALA A 100 -1.03 5.14 13.81
N SER A 101 -0.84 6.34 13.30
CA SER A 101 0.48 7.00 13.29
C SER A 101 0.34 8.51 13.28
N ASP A 102 1.21 9.17 14.03
CA ASP A 102 1.41 10.62 13.99
C ASP A 102 2.62 11.03 13.11
N TYR A 103 3.19 10.06 12.39
CA TYR A 103 4.39 10.21 11.54
C TYR A 103 5.68 10.59 12.26
N VAL A 104 5.73 10.55 13.58
CA VAL A 104 6.91 10.95 14.38
C VAL A 104 7.29 9.87 15.38
N ASN A 105 6.29 9.36 16.12
CA ASN A 105 6.48 8.39 17.17
C ASN A 105 6.15 6.97 16.70
N ASP A 106 6.42 5.99 17.56
CA ASP A 106 5.92 4.64 17.37
C ASP A 106 4.41 4.67 17.18
N GLY A 107 3.93 3.94 16.20
CA GLY A 107 2.51 3.81 15.91
C GLY A 107 1.91 2.57 16.56
N ASP A 108 0.59 2.51 16.58
CA ASP A 108 -0.16 1.35 17.05
C ASP A 108 -0.77 0.57 15.87
N VAL A 109 -1.00 -0.72 16.06
CA VAL A 109 -1.73 -1.56 15.12
C VAL A 109 -2.91 -2.20 15.84
N TYR A 110 -4.09 -2.02 15.27
CA TYR A 110 -5.35 -2.60 15.71
C TYR A 110 -5.69 -3.77 14.79
N ILE A 111 -5.94 -4.93 15.37
CA ILE A 111 -6.30 -6.16 14.66
C ILE A 111 -7.80 -6.37 14.81
N PHE A 112 -8.52 -6.45 13.71
CA PHE A 112 -9.96 -6.71 13.69
C PHE A 112 -10.27 -8.04 13.03
N SER A 113 -11.34 -8.70 13.50
CA SER A 113 -12.00 -9.74 12.72
C SER A 113 -12.69 -9.12 11.49
N THR A 114 -13.05 -9.94 10.52
CA THR A 114 -13.81 -9.50 9.34
C THR A 114 -15.20 -8.96 9.66
N ASP A 115 -15.74 -9.26 10.84
CA ASP A 115 -17.02 -8.75 11.33
C ASP A 115 -16.90 -7.37 12.00
N GLY A 116 -15.70 -6.78 12.00
CA GLY A 116 -15.46 -5.46 12.57
C GLY A 116 -15.37 -5.42 14.09
N VAL A 117 -14.98 -6.52 14.72
CA VAL A 117 -14.75 -6.62 16.17
C VAL A 117 -13.25 -6.60 16.43
N LEU A 118 -12.81 -5.78 17.36
CA LEU A 118 -11.40 -5.71 17.77
C LEU A 118 -10.98 -7.05 18.38
N TYR A 119 -9.93 -7.64 17.81
CA TYR A 119 -9.29 -8.83 18.36
C TYR A 119 -8.23 -8.43 19.40
N ASP A 120 -7.32 -7.52 19.03
CA ASP A 120 -6.26 -6.99 19.90
C ASP A 120 -5.65 -5.73 19.30
N SER A 121 -4.78 -5.05 20.08
CA SER A 121 -3.97 -3.93 19.61
C SER A 121 -2.60 -3.92 20.26
N PHE A 122 -1.58 -3.47 19.54
CA PHE A 122 -0.21 -3.44 20.05
C PHE A 122 0.58 -2.27 19.47
N ALA A 123 1.59 -1.82 20.22
CA ALA A 123 2.54 -0.82 19.74
C ALA A 123 3.53 -1.46 18.76
N ALA A 124 3.66 -0.85 17.59
CA ALA A 124 4.63 -1.21 16.56
C ALA A 124 5.81 -0.23 16.54
N GLY A 125 6.48 -0.04 15.41
CA GLY A 125 7.49 0.99 15.22
C GLY A 125 6.93 2.25 14.55
N VAL A 126 7.81 3.13 14.10
CA VAL A 126 7.43 4.38 13.44
C VAL A 126 6.86 4.13 12.05
N GLY A 127 5.66 4.63 11.78
CA GLY A 127 5.00 4.50 10.49
C GLY A 127 4.67 3.06 10.10
N PRO A 128 3.81 2.32 10.86
CA PRO A 128 3.42 0.96 10.51
C PRO A 128 2.67 0.96 9.18
N ARG A 129 3.24 0.33 8.15
CA ARG A 129 2.82 0.51 6.76
C ARG A 129 2.21 -0.74 6.12
N ARG A 130 2.77 -1.90 6.41
CA ARG A 130 2.35 -3.16 5.81
C ARG A 130 2.35 -4.28 6.83
N ALA A 131 1.34 -5.13 6.78
CA ALA A 131 1.27 -6.33 7.60
C ALA A 131 1.20 -7.59 6.73
N VAL A 132 1.83 -8.66 7.20
CA VAL A 132 1.72 -10.00 6.61
C VAL A 132 1.60 -11.02 7.74
N CYS A 133 0.90 -12.13 7.47
CA CYS A 133 0.71 -13.20 8.45
C CYS A 133 1.41 -14.48 8.03
N SER A 134 2.01 -15.19 9.01
CA SER A 134 2.54 -16.52 8.79
C SER A 134 2.45 -17.36 10.07
N GLY A 135 1.62 -18.39 10.05
CA GLY A 135 1.32 -19.18 11.25
C GLY A 135 0.71 -18.29 12.33
N ASP A 136 1.22 -18.39 13.55
CA ASP A 136 0.72 -17.61 14.69
C ASP A 136 1.30 -16.18 14.75
N TYR A 137 2.00 -15.72 13.71
CA TYR A 137 2.68 -14.41 13.73
C TYR A 137 2.14 -13.45 12.69
N ILE A 138 1.89 -12.21 13.14
CA ILE A 138 1.72 -11.04 12.29
C ILE A 138 3.04 -10.25 12.31
N TYR A 139 3.59 -9.99 11.11
CA TYR A 139 4.75 -9.13 10.93
C TYR A 139 4.28 -7.79 10.39
N VAL A 140 4.68 -6.71 11.04
CA VAL A 140 4.35 -5.34 10.64
C VAL A 140 5.64 -4.63 10.23
N LEU A 141 5.72 -4.28 8.96
CA LEU A 141 6.79 -3.44 8.45
C LEU A 141 6.50 -1.99 8.80
N ASN A 142 7.44 -1.37 9.51
CA ASN A 142 7.41 0.04 9.86
C ASN A 142 8.35 0.79 8.92
N GLU A 143 7.80 1.78 8.20
CA GLU A 143 8.55 2.55 7.19
C GLU A 143 9.68 3.37 7.81
N GLY A 144 9.48 3.83 9.04
CA GLY A 144 10.37 4.79 9.68
C GLY A 144 10.16 6.21 9.17
N LEU A 145 11.08 7.09 9.53
CA LEU A 145 11.15 8.47 9.03
C LEU A 145 12.16 8.56 7.90
N TRP A 146 11.83 9.32 6.88
CA TRP A 146 12.70 9.55 5.73
C TRP A 146 14.06 10.14 6.14
N ASN A 147 15.16 9.56 5.66
CA ASN A 147 16.54 9.85 6.04
C ASN A 147 16.89 9.57 7.52
N ALA A 148 16.05 8.86 8.26
CA ALA A 148 16.36 8.52 9.65
C ALA A 148 17.01 7.14 9.81
N ASN A 149 16.97 6.31 8.75
CA ASN A 149 17.50 4.94 8.75
C ASN A 149 16.96 4.10 9.92
N ASN A 150 15.66 4.23 10.18
CA ASN A 150 14.98 3.65 11.34
C ASN A 150 13.75 2.79 10.96
N SER A 151 13.70 2.28 9.73
CA SER A 151 12.73 1.25 9.38
C SER A 151 12.94 0.01 10.24
N SER A 152 11.86 -0.65 10.65
CA SER A 152 11.89 -1.80 11.55
C SER A 152 10.84 -2.84 11.20
N LEU A 153 10.96 -4.05 11.76
CA LEU A 153 10.00 -5.12 11.59
C LEU A 153 9.48 -5.56 12.96
N THR A 154 8.22 -5.23 13.26
CA THR A 154 7.55 -5.69 14.48
C THR A 154 6.93 -7.06 14.23
N ARG A 155 7.11 -7.98 15.18
CA ARG A 155 6.48 -9.31 15.18
C ARG A 155 5.55 -9.42 16.37
N TYR A 156 4.27 -9.69 16.11
CA TYR A 156 3.21 -9.94 17.09
C TYR A 156 2.82 -11.42 17.04
N CYS A 157 2.69 -12.05 18.19
CA CYS A 157 2.25 -13.45 18.33
C CYS A 157 0.76 -13.51 18.67
N LEU A 158 -0.06 -14.12 17.81
CA LEU A 158 -1.50 -14.30 18.02
C LEU A 158 -1.82 -15.24 19.20
N ALA A 159 -0.90 -16.15 19.55
CA ALA A 159 -1.16 -17.17 20.56
C ALA A 159 -1.01 -16.65 22.00
N ASP A 160 -0.12 -15.68 22.25
CA ASP A 160 0.19 -15.18 23.60
C ASP A 160 0.27 -13.65 23.70
N ALA A 161 -0.08 -12.95 22.63
CA ALA A 161 -0.04 -11.49 22.51
C ALA A 161 1.35 -10.87 22.75
N SER A 162 2.43 -11.65 22.63
CA SER A 162 3.79 -11.11 22.75
C SER A 162 4.19 -10.27 21.55
N VAL A 163 4.93 -9.19 21.81
CA VAL A 163 5.40 -8.24 20.81
C VAL A 163 6.92 -8.16 20.83
N GLU A 164 7.55 -8.37 19.68
CA GLU A 164 8.95 -8.06 19.44
C GLU A 164 9.04 -6.88 18.49
N LYS A 165 9.40 -5.69 19.02
CA LYS A 165 9.29 -4.42 18.27
C LYS A 165 10.20 -4.33 17.04
N ASP A 166 11.39 -4.94 17.08
CA ASP A 166 12.30 -4.99 15.93
C ASP A 166 13.00 -6.35 15.87
N CYS A 167 12.28 -7.34 15.36
CA CYS A 167 12.81 -8.70 15.21
C CYS A 167 13.91 -8.78 14.14
N PHE A 168 13.94 -7.85 13.16
CA PHE A 168 15.01 -7.83 12.17
C PHE A 168 16.34 -7.37 12.79
N LEU A 169 16.34 -6.29 13.56
CA LEU A 169 17.53 -5.82 14.29
C LEU A 169 18.01 -6.87 15.29
N ALA A 170 17.08 -7.48 16.05
CA ALA A 170 17.39 -8.50 17.02
C ALA A 170 18.06 -9.74 16.38
N ALA A 171 17.58 -10.18 15.21
CA ALA A 171 18.11 -11.33 14.50
C ALA A 171 19.45 -11.09 13.81
N ASN A 172 19.75 -9.84 13.37
CA ASN A 172 20.87 -9.56 12.47
C ASN A 172 21.92 -8.57 13.03
N GLY A 173 21.65 -7.91 14.16
CA GLY A 173 22.52 -6.89 14.74
C GLY A 173 22.66 -5.63 13.87
N LYS A 174 21.80 -5.46 12.87
CA LYS A 174 21.70 -4.26 12.01
C LYS A 174 20.25 -4.00 11.65
N GLY A 175 19.90 -2.71 11.38
CA GLY A 175 18.58 -2.31 10.98
C GLY A 175 18.25 -2.68 9.53
N ILE A 176 16.97 -2.54 9.17
CA ILE A 176 16.45 -2.77 7.82
C ILE A 176 17.02 -1.76 6.83
N GLY A 177 17.12 -0.49 7.23
CA GLY A 177 17.52 0.64 6.39
C GLY A 177 16.55 1.81 6.46
N ASP A 178 16.52 2.61 5.40
CA ASP A 178 15.68 3.81 5.26
C ASP A 178 14.51 3.54 4.30
N THR A 179 13.31 3.94 4.70
CA THR A 179 12.11 3.92 3.85
C THR A 179 11.80 2.51 3.31
N ALA A 180 11.53 1.58 4.23
CA ALA A 180 11.04 0.26 3.87
C ALA A 180 9.57 0.35 3.43
N ASN A 181 9.28 -0.03 2.18
CA ASN A 181 7.99 0.21 1.55
C ASN A 181 7.01 -0.96 1.63
N ASP A 182 7.48 -2.16 1.43
CA ASP A 182 6.59 -3.32 1.36
C ASP A 182 7.27 -4.60 1.84
N ILE A 183 6.45 -5.55 2.28
CA ILE A 183 6.87 -6.89 2.67
C ILE A 183 5.90 -7.91 2.12
N CYS A 184 6.40 -9.01 1.58
CA CYS A 184 5.60 -10.16 1.24
C CYS A 184 6.24 -11.45 1.76
N ILE A 185 5.42 -12.49 1.91
CA ILE A 185 5.87 -13.84 2.28
C ILE A 185 5.63 -14.77 1.10
N TYR A 186 6.66 -15.49 0.69
CA TYR A 186 6.55 -16.57 -0.28
C TYR A 186 7.28 -17.83 0.23
N GLY A 187 6.52 -18.90 0.42
CA GLY A 187 7.03 -20.14 1.01
C GLY A 187 7.56 -19.93 2.43
N SER A 188 8.82 -20.23 2.65
CA SER A 188 9.52 -20.07 3.94
C SER A 188 10.25 -18.75 4.09
N LYS A 189 10.14 -17.84 3.09
CA LYS A 189 10.92 -16.60 3.04
C LYS A 189 10.02 -15.37 3.12
N MET A 190 10.58 -14.30 3.69
CA MET A 190 10.05 -12.94 3.62
C MET A 190 10.93 -12.11 2.70
N TYR A 191 10.32 -11.24 1.91
CA TYR A 191 10.97 -10.29 1.03
C TYR A 191 10.58 -8.89 1.46
N ILE A 192 11.54 -8.02 1.72
CA ILE A 192 11.32 -6.66 2.24
C ILE A 192 11.96 -5.67 1.26
N ALA A 193 11.14 -4.85 0.63
CA ALA A 193 11.58 -3.79 -0.29
C ALA A 193 11.95 -2.53 0.49
N VAL A 194 13.20 -2.07 0.34
CA VAL A 194 13.76 -0.89 1.02
C VAL A 194 14.22 0.11 -0.02
N SER A 195 13.37 1.12 -0.31
CA SER A 195 13.63 2.04 -1.42
C SER A 195 14.78 3.00 -1.14
N GLY A 196 14.95 3.45 0.10
CA GLY A 196 16.05 4.35 0.46
C GLY A 196 17.43 3.72 0.33
N GLU A 197 17.52 2.38 0.39
CA GLU A 197 18.79 1.64 0.27
C GLU A 197 18.98 0.99 -1.10
N ASN A 198 17.98 1.00 -1.99
CA ASN A 198 17.98 0.23 -3.24
C ASN A 198 18.25 -1.27 -3.00
N VAL A 199 17.54 -1.85 -2.04
CA VAL A 199 17.74 -3.23 -1.58
C VAL A 199 16.39 -3.94 -1.41
N ILE A 200 16.40 -5.24 -1.72
CA ILE A 200 15.37 -6.16 -1.24
C ILE A 200 16.06 -7.17 -0.31
N TRP A 201 15.68 -7.16 0.96
CA TRP A 201 16.11 -8.19 1.90
C TRP A 201 15.32 -9.46 1.69
N VAL A 202 16.00 -10.59 1.67
CA VAL A 202 15.39 -11.92 1.75
C VAL A 202 15.75 -12.51 3.11
N THR A 203 14.74 -12.86 3.91
CA THR A 203 14.92 -13.41 5.25
C THR A 203 14.15 -14.72 5.40
N ASP A 204 14.49 -15.49 6.42
CA ASP A 204 13.60 -16.51 6.96
C ASP A 204 12.47 -15.86 7.81
N LYS A 205 11.59 -16.70 8.37
CA LYS A 205 10.48 -16.24 9.22
C LYS A 205 10.91 -15.81 10.65
N ASP A 206 12.16 -16.08 11.02
CA ASP A 206 12.79 -15.52 12.22
C ASP A 206 13.52 -14.20 11.92
N ALA A 207 13.24 -13.59 10.76
CA ALA A 207 13.84 -12.36 10.26
C ALA A 207 15.37 -12.43 10.03
N ARG A 208 15.98 -13.63 10.02
CA ARG A 208 17.41 -13.78 9.72
C ARG A 208 17.65 -13.60 8.23
N ILE A 209 18.62 -12.78 7.88
CA ILE A 209 18.99 -12.51 6.48
C ILE A 209 19.51 -13.79 5.83
N LEU A 210 18.89 -14.16 4.71
CA LEU A 210 19.35 -15.23 3.81
C LEU A 210 20.09 -14.64 2.62
N GLN A 211 19.62 -13.47 2.11
CA GLN A 211 20.21 -12.80 0.97
C GLN A 211 19.92 -11.29 1.02
N GLN A 212 20.84 -10.52 0.45
CA GLN A 212 20.66 -9.12 0.10
C GLN A 212 20.66 -9.00 -1.42
N ILE A 213 19.54 -8.57 -1.99
CA ILE A 213 19.43 -8.29 -3.42
C ILE A 213 19.63 -6.78 -3.59
N ASN A 214 20.77 -6.39 -4.14
CA ASN A 214 21.00 -5.00 -4.53
C ASN A 214 20.23 -4.72 -5.82
N THR A 215 19.48 -3.64 -5.84
CA THR A 215 18.62 -3.24 -6.95
C THR A 215 19.21 -2.02 -7.66
N GLU A 216 18.97 -1.91 -8.99
CA GLU A 216 19.48 -0.76 -9.77
C GLU A 216 18.63 0.50 -9.57
N GLY A 217 17.41 0.34 -9.04
CA GLY A 217 16.46 1.41 -8.73
C GLY A 217 15.79 1.20 -7.38
N GLN A 218 14.88 2.08 -7.03
CA GLN A 218 14.15 2.07 -5.76
C GLN A 218 13.00 1.07 -5.82
N PRO A 219 13.07 -0.11 -5.15
CA PRO A 219 11.98 -1.05 -5.10
C PRO A 219 10.85 -0.50 -4.22
N ARG A 220 9.61 -0.75 -4.61
CA ARG A 220 8.45 -0.18 -3.92
C ARG A 220 7.49 -1.20 -3.35
N TYR A 221 6.71 -1.83 -4.22
CA TYR A 221 5.69 -2.80 -3.82
C TYR A 221 6.04 -4.18 -4.35
N LEU A 222 5.57 -5.19 -3.62
CA LEU A 222 5.86 -6.59 -3.88
C LEU A 222 4.57 -7.38 -4.11
N ALA A 223 4.61 -8.29 -5.06
CA ALA A 223 3.63 -9.37 -5.22
C ALA A 223 4.35 -10.69 -5.41
N CYS A 224 3.71 -11.80 -5.08
CA CYS A 224 4.31 -13.11 -5.24
C CYS A 224 3.34 -14.10 -5.91
N SER A 225 3.84 -14.83 -6.89
CA SER A 225 3.12 -15.88 -7.60
C SER A 225 4.06 -16.78 -8.37
N GLY A 226 3.66 -18.04 -8.60
CA GLY A 226 4.30 -18.94 -9.55
C GLY A 226 5.79 -19.22 -9.33
N GLY A 227 6.27 -19.20 -8.09
CA GLY A 227 7.69 -19.42 -7.78
C GLY A 227 8.54 -18.15 -7.76
N ASN A 228 7.94 -17.00 -8.04
CA ASN A 228 8.63 -15.72 -8.14
C ASN A 228 8.06 -14.67 -7.20
N VAL A 229 8.85 -13.65 -6.91
CA VAL A 229 8.43 -12.38 -6.34
C VAL A 229 8.63 -11.30 -7.38
N TYR A 230 7.67 -10.40 -7.48
CA TYR A 230 7.69 -9.27 -8.41
C TYR A 230 7.78 -7.98 -7.62
N ALA A 231 8.62 -7.06 -8.05
CA ALA A 231 8.83 -5.77 -7.41
C ALA A 231 8.62 -4.63 -8.40
N THR A 232 7.81 -3.63 -8.05
CA THR A 232 7.73 -2.37 -8.80
C THR A 232 8.90 -1.45 -8.44
N TYR A 233 9.33 -0.64 -9.41
CA TYR A 233 10.43 0.32 -9.24
C TYR A 233 9.98 1.71 -9.70
N HIS A 234 10.36 2.74 -8.96
CA HIS A 234 10.01 4.13 -9.26
C HIS A 234 10.31 4.58 -10.70
N ASP A 235 11.31 4.01 -11.32
CA ASP A 235 11.78 4.37 -12.66
C ASP A 235 11.06 3.65 -13.81
N GLY A 236 9.92 3.02 -13.53
CA GLY A 236 9.02 2.51 -14.57
C GLY A 236 9.24 1.04 -14.94
N TYR A 237 9.68 0.22 -14.01
CA TYR A 237 9.91 -1.21 -14.21
C TYR A 237 9.18 -2.08 -13.19
N VAL A 238 8.95 -3.32 -13.60
CA VAL A 238 8.74 -4.45 -12.69
C VAL A 238 9.91 -5.40 -12.85
N ALA A 239 10.53 -5.80 -11.74
CA ALA A 239 11.53 -6.86 -11.71
C ALA A 239 10.91 -8.17 -11.26
N ARG A 240 11.37 -9.28 -11.83
CA ARG A 240 11.10 -10.62 -11.37
C ARG A 240 12.28 -11.13 -10.54
N ILE A 241 12.00 -11.70 -9.40
CA ILE A 241 12.98 -12.27 -8.48
C ILE A 241 12.71 -13.78 -8.41
N ASP A 242 13.66 -14.57 -8.87
CA ASP A 242 13.64 -16.02 -8.68
C ASP A 242 13.82 -16.34 -7.20
N THR A 243 12.84 -17.04 -6.61
CA THR A 243 12.84 -17.33 -5.17
C THR A 243 13.80 -18.46 -4.76
N THR A 244 14.30 -19.22 -5.72
CA THR A 244 15.33 -20.26 -5.49
C THR A 244 16.71 -19.67 -5.56
N ALA A 245 17.02 -18.92 -6.62
CA ALA A 245 18.30 -18.23 -6.79
C ALA A 245 18.44 -16.98 -5.90
N MET A 246 17.32 -16.43 -5.42
CA MET A 246 17.25 -15.20 -4.64
C MET A 246 17.95 -14.03 -5.33
N CYS A 247 17.65 -13.81 -6.60
CA CYS A 247 18.18 -12.72 -7.41
C CYS A 247 17.16 -12.24 -8.43
N VAL A 248 17.33 -11.02 -8.91
CA VAL A 248 16.58 -10.51 -10.08
C VAL A 248 17.04 -11.27 -11.31
N ASP A 249 16.12 -11.92 -12.02
CA ASP A 249 16.41 -12.67 -13.24
C ASP A 249 15.81 -12.01 -14.50
N ALA A 250 14.82 -11.13 -14.36
CA ALA A 250 14.23 -10.41 -15.47
C ALA A 250 13.64 -9.05 -15.03
N LYS A 251 13.51 -8.13 -16.01
CA LYS A 251 12.85 -6.83 -15.85
C LYS A 251 11.96 -6.55 -17.06
N VAL A 252 10.82 -5.91 -16.81
CA VAL A 252 9.92 -5.43 -17.86
C VAL A 252 9.56 -3.97 -17.62
N ALA A 253 9.62 -3.16 -18.67
CA ALA A 253 9.16 -1.78 -18.61
C ALA A 253 7.64 -1.74 -18.55
N VAL A 254 7.09 -0.82 -17.72
CA VAL A 254 5.66 -0.57 -17.55
C VAL A 254 5.36 0.92 -17.69
N GLY A 255 4.29 1.42 -17.09
CA GLY A 255 4.01 2.85 -17.06
C GLY A 255 4.92 3.62 -16.10
N ARG A 256 4.67 4.93 -15.99
CA ARG A 256 5.47 5.82 -15.15
C ARG A 256 5.13 5.65 -13.68
N ASN A 257 6.15 5.61 -12.85
CA ASN A 257 6.07 5.53 -11.40
C ASN A 257 5.04 4.47 -10.96
N PRO A 258 5.32 3.18 -11.24
CA PRO A 258 4.43 2.10 -10.85
C PRO A 258 4.34 2.01 -9.32
N GLU A 259 3.12 1.85 -8.87
CA GLU A 259 2.71 1.69 -7.47
C GLU A 259 2.44 0.22 -7.15
N GLN A 260 1.33 -0.08 -6.48
CA GLN A 260 0.98 -1.46 -6.15
C GLN A 260 0.74 -2.31 -7.40
N LEU A 261 0.97 -3.60 -7.22
CA LEU A 261 0.72 -4.61 -8.23
C LEU A 261 0.03 -5.81 -7.57
N CYS A 262 -0.74 -6.54 -8.36
CA CYS A 262 -1.29 -7.83 -7.97
C CYS A 262 -1.19 -8.84 -9.11
N GLU A 263 -1.19 -10.12 -8.79
CA GLU A 263 -1.26 -11.18 -9.79
C GLU A 263 -2.66 -11.77 -9.84
N TYR A 264 -3.15 -12.04 -11.04
CA TYR A 264 -4.36 -12.82 -11.26
C TYR A 264 -4.31 -13.53 -12.62
N GLY A 265 -4.52 -14.85 -12.59
CA GLY A 265 -4.64 -15.65 -13.81
C GLY A 265 -3.40 -15.66 -14.72
N GLY A 266 -2.22 -15.66 -14.15
CA GLY A 266 -0.95 -15.63 -14.87
C GLY A 266 -0.56 -14.25 -15.42
N ARG A 267 -1.17 -13.18 -14.88
CA ARG A 267 -0.90 -11.79 -15.28
C ARG A 267 -0.66 -10.92 -14.07
N LEU A 268 0.30 -10.02 -14.17
CA LEU A 268 0.46 -8.92 -13.22
C LEU A 268 -0.34 -7.72 -13.71
N PHE A 269 -1.06 -7.10 -12.79
CA PHE A 269 -1.73 -5.81 -12.99
C PHE A 269 -0.99 -4.78 -12.16
N VAL A 270 -0.43 -3.77 -12.82
CA VAL A 270 0.47 -2.78 -12.23
C VAL A 270 -0.13 -1.40 -12.35
N ALA A 271 -0.45 -0.76 -11.24
CA ALA A 271 -0.96 0.61 -11.22
C ALA A 271 0.16 1.61 -11.52
N ASN A 272 -0.01 2.48 -12.52
CA ASN A 272 0.97 3.48 -12.92
C ASN A 272 0.46 4.87 -12.53
N SER A 273 1.01 5.46 -11.46
CA SER A 273 0.51 6.74 -10.93
C SER A 273 1.05 7.97 -11.70
N GLY A 274 2.20 7.83 -12.36
CA GLY A 274 2.92 8.95 -12.94
C GLY A 274 3.73 9.74 -11.92
N GLY A 275 3.68 9.37 -10.63
CA GLY A 275 4.43 9.99 -9.56
C GLY A 275 3.89 11.37 -9.18
N LEU A 276 4.79 12.31 -8.91
CA LEU A 276 4.45 13.69 -8.54
C LEU A 276 4.02 14.50 -9.77
N GLY A 277 2.85 14.16 -10.32
CA GLY A 277 2.32 14.73 -11.57
C GLY A 277 2.21 16.26 -11.56
N TYR A 278 1.95 16.87 -10.43
CA TYR A 278 1.88 18.33 -10.29
C TYR A 278 3.24 19.03 -10.50
N ASN A 279 4.36 18.28 -10.42
CA ASN A 279 5.71 18.77 -10.71
C ASN A 279 6.24 18.29 -12.07
N SER A 280 5.45 17.58 -12.85
CA SER A 280 5.80 17.03 -14.15
C SER A 280 4.97 17.66 -15.25
N GLU A 281 5.60 18.06 -16.36
CA GLU A 281 4.88 18.49 -17.56
C GLU A 281 3.96 17.41 -18.15
N LEU A 282 4.23 16.15 -17.82
CA LEU A 282 3.42 15.00 -18.26
C LEU A 282 2.18 14.73 -17.40
N GLY A 283 2.07 15.37 -16.22
CA GLY A 283 0.98 15.12 -15.28
C GLY A 283 0.98 13.71 -14.66
N TYR A 284 -0.09 13.35 -13.97
CA TYR A 284 -0.31 12.00 -13.49
C TYR A 284 -0.56 11.01 -14.64
N ASP A 285 -0.26 9.74 -14.42
CA ASP A 285 -0.64 8.65 -15.33
C ASP A 285 -2.08 8.20 -15.03
N HIS A 286 -2.67 7.44 -15.93
CA HIS A 286 -4.04 6.93 -15.82
C HIS A 286 -4.13 5.50 -16.36
N THR A 287 -3.05 4.72 -16.23
CA THR A 287 -2.99 3.38 -16.80
C THR A 287 -2.70 2.30 -15.76
N VAL A 288 -3.18 1.09 -16.05
CA VAL A 288 -2.74 -0.16 -15.43
C VAL A 288 -2.03 -0.99 -16.48
N SER A 289 -0.75 -1.29 -16.29
CA SER A 289 -0.01 -2.20 -17.16
C SER A 289 -0.39 -3.65 -16.87
N VAL A 290 -0.59 -4.45 -17.90
CA VAL A 290 -0.82 -5.89 -17.81
C VAL A 290 0.42 -6.61 -18.32
N VAL A 291 1.08 -7.39 -17.46
CA VAL A 291 2.30 -8.14 -17.79
C VAL A 291 1.99 -9.63 -17.74
N ASP A 292 2.34 -10.35 -18.78
CA ASP A 292 2.29 -11.81 -18.81
C ASP A 292 3.41 -12.40 -17.93
N VAL A 293 3.06 -13.26 -16.98
CA VAL A 293 3.98 -13.81 -15.98
C VAL A 293 4.98 -14.81 -16.63
N GLU A 294 4.55 -15.58 -17.64
CA GLU A 294 5.36 -16.62 -18.26
C GLU A 294 6.41 -16.01 -19.19
N THR A 295 5.98 -15.14 -20.12
CA THR A 295 6.88 -14.47 -21.07
C THR A 295 7.60 -13.28 -20.48
N PHE A 296 7.10 -12.75 -19.36
CA PHE A 296 7.54 -11.54 -18.67
C PHE A 296 7.61 -10.32 -19.61
N THR A 297 6.53 -10.11 -20.36
CA THR A 297 6.36 -8.98 -21.29
C THR A 297 5.05 -8.25 -21.02
N GLU A 298 5.04 -6.92 -21.24
CA GLU A 298 3.81 -6.15 -21.19
C GLU A 298 2.90 -6.54 -22.35
N ILE A 299 1.68 -6.98 -22.04
CA ILE A 299 0.66 -7.37 -23.02
C ILE A 299 -0.09 -6.13 -23.54
N THR A 300 -0.51 -5.27 -22.59
CA THR A 300 -1.34 -4.08 -22.87
C THR A 300 -1.31 -3.13 -21.67
N LYS A 301 -1.88 -1.94 -21.88
CA LYS A 301 -2.27 -1.00 -20.82
C LYS A 301 -3.78 -0.82 -20.84
N ILE A 302 -4.37 -0.72 -19.65
CA ILE A 302 -5.79 -0.47 -19.43
C ILE A 302 -5.91 0.99 -19.00
N ASP A 303 -6.76 1.76 -19.69
CA ASP A 303 -7.09 3.11 -19.27
C ASP A 303 -8.02 3.06 -18.05
N VAL A 304 -7.66 3.80 -17.00
CA VAL A 304 -8.37 3.88 -15.72
C VAL A 304 -8.48 5.34 -15.27
N ALA A 305 -9.03 5.59 -14.09
CA ALA A 305 -9.05 6.95 -13.55
C ALA A 305 -7.63 7.44 -13.21
N LEU A 306 -7.49 8.76 -13.10
CA LEU A 306 -6.22 9.45 -12.92
C LEU A 306 -5.52 9.06 -11.63
N ASN A 307 -4.18 8.86 -11.70
CA ASN A 307 -3.31 8.57 -10.57
C ASN A 307 -3.68 7.25 -9.86
N PRO A 308 -3.70 6.11 -10.58
CA PRO A 308 -3.96 4.81 -9.97
C PRO A 308 -2.82 4.42 -9.02
N ALA A 309 -3.16 3.93 -7.82
CA ALA A 309 -2.20 3.67 -6.77
C ALA A 309 -2.39 2.30 -6.10
N ASN A 310 -3.55 2.07 -5.48
CA ASN A 310 -3.80 0.84 -4.74
C ASN A 310 -4.56 -0.15 -5.63
N ILE A 311 -4.00 -1.34 -5.84
CA ILE A 311 -4.59 -2.38 -6.70
C ILE A 311 -4.51 -3.73 -6.00
N LEU A 312 -5.58 -4.51 -6.07
CA LEU A 312 -5.64 -5.86 -5.51
C LEU A 312 -6.54 -6.77 -6.35
N ALA A 313 -6.27 -8.06 -6.28
CA ALA A 313 -7.16 -9.10 -6.79
C ALA A 313 -8.03 -9.62 -5.64
N ALA A 314 -9.34 -9.78 -5.88
CA ALA A 314 -10.25 -10.37 -4.91
C ALA A 314 -10.69 -11.77 -5.35
N ASP A 315 -11.18 -12.56 -4.40
CA ASP A 315 -11.56 -13.97 -4.64
C ASP A 315 -12.73 -14.13 -5.63
N ASN A 316 -13.51 -13.06 -5.86
CA ASN A 316 -14.57 -13.05 -6.87
C ASN A 316 -14.05 -12.99 -8.32
N GLY A 317 -12.75 -12.94 -8.51
CA GLY A 317 -12.10 -12.97 -9.84
C GLY A 317 -11.98 -11.61 -10.52
N PHE A 318 -12.20 -10.51 -9.82
CA PHE A 318 -12.01 -9.15 -10.31
C PHE A 318 -10.81 -8.48 -9.64
N ILE A 319 -10.26 -7.49 -10.35
CA ILE A 319 -9.23 -6.60 -9.83
C ILE A 319 -9.91 -5.32 -9.35
N TYR A 320 -9.55 -4.86 -8.15
CA TYR A 320 -10.05 -3.62 -7.58
C TYR A 320 -8.94 -2.58 -7.53
N LEU A 321 -9.28 -1.34 -7.83
CA LEU A 321 -8.32 -0.25 -8.01
C LEU A 321 -8.84 1.02 -7.34
N VAL A 322 -7.97 1.71 -6.61
CA VAL A 322 -8.17 3.08 -6.16
C VAL A 322 -7.24 3.99 -6.93
N SER A 323 -7.81 5.02 -7.55
CA SER A 323 -7.08 6.12 -8.20
C SER A 323 -7.28 7.39 -7.40
N PHE A 324 -6.20 8.15 -7.14
CA PHE A 324 -6.23 9.30 -6.22
C PHE A 324 -6.58 10.63 -6.88
N GLY A 325 -6.87 10.62 -8.20
CA GLY A 325 -7.16 11.85 -8.92
C GLY A 325 -5.97 12.81 -8.95
N ASP A 326 -6.24 14.11 -8.88
CA ASP A 326 -5.21 15.15 -8.89
C ASP A 326 -5.02 15.84 -7.54
N TYR A 327 -5.61 15.27 -6.48
CA TYR A 327 -5.68 15.85 -5.13
C TYR A 327 -6.39 17.22 -5.09
N GLY A 328 -7.21 17.53 -6.09
CA GLY A 328 -7.89 18.81 -6.22
C GLY A 328 -9.27 18.68 -6.87
N LEU A 329 -9.35 18.89 -8.18
CA LEU A 329 -10.62 18.91 -8.92
C LEU A 329 -11.06 17.52 -9.39
N VAL A 330 -10.13 16.61 -9.64
CA VAL A 330 -10.42 15.23 -10.04
C VAL A 330 -10.47 14.36 -8.79
N PRO A 331 -11.64 13.79 -8.44
CA PRO A 331 -11.81 13.04 -7.20
C PRO A 331 -11.08 11.69 -7.22
N ASN A 332 -10.91 11.11 -6.04
CA ASN A 332 -10.53 9.71 -5.91
C ASN A 332 -11.63 8.84 -6.50
N THR A 333 -11.23 7.73 -7.12
CA THR A 333 -12.16 6.84 -7.80
C THR A 333 -11.90 5.40 -7.38
N PHE A 334 -12.95 4.69 -6.95
CA PHE A 334 -12.90 3.26 -6.71
C PHE A 334 -13.46 2.51 -7.92
N GLN A 335 -12.65 1.64 -8.49
CA GLN A 335 -12.92 0.96 -9.76
C GLN A 335 -12.76 -0.54 -9.64
N ARG A 336 -13.42 -1.25 -10.55
CA ARG A 336 -13.27 -2.69 -10.76
C ARG A 336 -12.86 -2.95 -12.20
N ILE A 337 -11.87 -3.82 -12.39
CA ILE A 337 -11.37 -4.26 -13.70
C ILE A 337 -11.69 -5.75 -13.89
N ASN A 338 -12.27 -6.11 -15.00
CA ASN A 338 -12.40 -7.50 -15.41
C ASN A 338 -11.05 -7.98 -16.00
N PRO A 339 -10.37 -8.99 -15.42
CA PRO A 339 -9.02 -9.36 -15.83
C PRO A 339 -8.96 -10.08 -17.20
N TYR A 340 -10.11 -10.46 -17.77
CA TYR A 340 -10.17 -11.22 -19.03
C TYR A 340 -10.43 -10.33 -20.24
N ASN A 341 -11.32 -9.35 -20.13
CA ASN A 341 -11.69 -8.44 -21.22
C ASN A 341 -11.25 -6.99 -20.99
N TYR A 342 -10.65 -6.71 -19.81
CA TYR A 342 -10.11 -5.40 -19.38
C TYR A 342 -11.16 -4.30 -19.25
N GLU A 343 -12.42 -4.68 -19.16
CA GLU A 343 -13.51 -3.72 -18.91
C GLU A 343 -13.39 -3.11 -17.52
N VAL A 344 -13.44 -1.78 -17.45
CA VAL A 344 -13.37 -0.99 -16.22
C VAL A 344 -14.76 -0.53 -15.84
N THR A 345 -15.15 -0.76 -14.58
CA THR A 345 -16.40 -0.28 -13.99
C THR A 345 -16.08 0.64 -12.83
N VAL A 346 -16.59 1.87 -12.86
CA VAL A 346 -16.52 2.80 -11.71
C VAL A 346 -17.55 2.36 -10.68
N LEU A 347 -17.12 2.19 -9.44
CA LEU A 347 -17.95 1.78 -8.31
C LEU A 347 -18.34 2.97 -7.43
N SER A 348 -17.42 3.94 -7.25
CA SER A 348 -17.67 5.23 -6.56
C SER A 348 -16.66 6.29 -7.01
N GLU A 349 -17.09 7.54 -6.97
CA GLU A 349 -16.28 8.74 -7.20
C GLU A 349 -16.39 9.66 -5.99
#